data_5cf0cb659e6e82986a3f54d69d64441e
#
_entry.id   5cf0cb659e6e82986a3f54d69d64441e
#
_cell.length_a   1.000
_cell.length_b   1.000
_cell.length_c   1.000
_cell.angle_alpha   90.00
_cell.angle_beta   90.00
_cell.angle_gamma   90.00
#
_symmetry.space_group_name_H-M   'P 1'
#
loop_
_entity.id
_entity.type
_entity.pdbx_description
1 polymer ?
#
loop_
_entity_poly.entity_id
_entity_poly.type
_entity_poly.pdbx_seq_one_letter_code
_entity_poly.pdbx_strand_id
1 'polypeptide(L)'
;MATATTEAAAPAKAPDSDRSRGENRLGWKLAGPALAVMLAVTAWPILQAIYLSTFSYRLTDPDARSFVGLGNYVTVLTDSLWWRDFGVTVLLTVVTVVVELVIGFVFAMVMHRIIFGRGVIRTSILVPYGIITVVSAYAWQYAFSLDSGFVNSWFGFADFDWFGGFWSSFFVICLSEIWKTTPFISLLLLAGLAQVPEDMQEAAKVDGATAWQRLWKVTIPNMKGAILVAVLFRTLDAFRIFDNVFVMTGGANGTETLSLLVYRQIINRVEMGLGSAISVLLFLSVLLIAFSFVKLFRVDLATARGER
;
A
#
# COMPACT_ATOMS: atom_id res chain seq x y z
N MET A 1 -55.48 -1.80 -40.78
CA MET A 1 -55.18 -1.22 -39.46
C MET A 1 -53.68 -1.27 -39.28
N ALA A 2 -53.01 -0.17 -39.57
CA ALA A 2 -51.55 -0.09 -39.47
C ALA A 2 -51.20 0.52 -38.13
N THR A 3 -50.53 -0.26 -37.28
CA THR A 3 -49.99 0.21 -36.00
C THR A 3 -48.65 0.90 -36.23
N ALA A 4 -48.64 2.22 -36.09
CA ALA A 4 -47.41 3.01 -36.10
C ALA A 4 -46.68 2.83 -34.79
N THR A 5 -45.51 2.19 -34.84
CA THR A 5 -44.53 2.13 -33.75
C THR A 5 -43.86 3.50 -33.62
N THR A 6 -44.16 4.21 -32.54
CA THR A 6 -43.49 5.45 -32.18
C THR A 6 -42.11 5.11 -31.62
N GLU A 7 -41.10 5.39 -32.41
CA GLU A 7 -39.68 5.29 -32.01
C GLU A 7 -39.38 6.37 -30.95
N ALA A 8 -39.16 5.97 -29.71
CA ALA A 8 -38.82 6.89 -28.62
C ALA A 8 -37.41 7.47 -28.86
N ALA A 9 -37.36 8.75 -29.23
CA ALA A 9 -36.11 9.48 -29.37
C ALA A 9 -35.31 9.46 -28.06
N ALA A 10 -34.02 9.10 -28.13
CA ALA A 10 -33.09 9.15 -26.99
C ALA A 10 -33.06 10.59 -26.40
N PRO A 11 -33.02 10.73 -25.07
CA PRO A 11 -33.00 12.05 -24.44
C PRO A 11 -31.76 12.84 -24.87
N ALA A 12 -31.99 13.98 -25.49
CA ALA A 12 -30.94 14.91 -25.88
C ALA A 12 -30.17 15.37 -24.63
N LYS A 13 -28.83 15.26 -24.68
CA LYS A 13 -27.95 15.76 -23.65
C LYS A 13 -28.27 17.23 -23.37
N ALA A 14 -28.73 17.54 -22.16
CA ALA A 14 -29.04 18.92 -21.79
C ALA A 14 -27.82 19.82 -22.01
N PRO A 15 -27.96 21.01 -22.60
CA PRO A 15 -26.83 21.91 -22.78
C PRO A 15 -26.26 22.31 -21.42
N ASP A 16 -24.92 22.29 -21.31
CA ASP A 16 -24.19 22.74 -20.11
C ASP A 16 -24.72 24.12 -19.69
N SER A 17 -25.41 24.19 -18.57
CA SER A 17 -25.97 25.44 -18.07
C SER A 17 -24.82 26.40 -17.71
N ASP A 18 -24.98 27.71 -17.92
CA ASP A 18 -23.99 28.73 -17.55
C ASP A 18 -23.56 28.63 -16.07
N ARG A 19 -24.40 28.03 -15.25
CA ARG A 19 -24.15 27.73 -13.85
C ARG A 19 -23.07 26.64 -13.69
N SER A 20 -23.11 25.58 -14.49
CA SER A 20 -22.11 24.51 -14.45
C SER A 20 -20.74 25.00 -14.93
N ARG A 21 -20.70 25.91 -15.88
CA ARG A 21 -19.46 26.58 -16.34
C ARG A 21 -18.87 27.50 -15.27
N GLY A 22 -19.74 28.25 -14.56
CA GLY A 22 -19.34 29.10 -13.44
C GLY A 22 -18.75 28.28 -12.25
N GLU A 23 -19.41 27.20 -11.90
CA GLU A 23 -18.97 26.27 -10.84
C GLU A 23 -17.65 25.58 -11.21
N ASN A 24 -17.49 25.12 -12.44
CA ASN A 24 -16.22 24.54 -12.93
C ASN A 24 -15.08 25.57 -12.90
N ARG A 25 -15.34 26.81 -13.33
CA ARG A 25 -14.33 27.89 -13.31
C ARG A 25 -13.91 28.25 -11.88
N LEU A 26 -14.85 28.26 -10.96
CA LEU A 26 -14.55 28.49 -9.53
C LEU A 26 -13.78 27.31 -8.96
N GLY A 27 -14.16 26.07 -9.27
CA GLY A 27 -13.43 24.88 -8.87
C GLY A 27 -11.98 24.90 -9.33
N TRP A 28 -11.70 25.24 -10.58
CA TRP A 28 -10.34 25.38 -11.10
C TRP A 28 -9.56 26.54 -10.48
N LYS A 29 -10.21 27.66 -10.15
CA LYS A 29 -9.55 28.77 -9.46
C LYS A 29 -9.15 28.43 -8.04
N LEU A 30 -9.95 27.63 -7.34
CA LEU A 30 -9.67 27.19 -5.95
C LEU A 30 -8.69 26.01 -5.89
N ALA A 31 -8.89 25.00 -6.71
CA ALA A 31 -8.06 23.78 -6.71
C ALA A 31 -6.80 23.93 -7.57
N GLY A 32 -6.83 24.77 -8.62
CA GLY A 32 -5.77 24.91 -9.60
C GLY A 32 -4.39 25.26 -9.00
N PRO A 33 -4.27 26.25 -8.13
CA PRO A 33 -2.99 26.58 -7.51
C PRO A 33 -2.41 25.42 -6.70
N ALA A 34 -3.24 24.73 -5.89
CA ALA A 34 -2.81 23.58 -5.10
C ALA A 34 -2.39 22.41 -6.00
N LEU A 35 -3.15 22.12 -7.04
CA LEU A 35 -2.81 21.09 -8.03
C LEU A 35 -1.53 21.44 -8.80
N ALA A 36 -1.34 22.70 -9.18
CA ALA A 36 -0.14 23.14 -9.88
C ALA A 36 1.12 22.97 -9.02
N VAL A 37 1.07 23.35 -7.75
CA VAL A 37 2.18 23.17 -6.80
C VAL A 37 2.44 21.68 -6.57
N MET A 38 1.40 20.89 -6.34
CA MET A 38 1.53 19.44 -6.13
C MET A 38 2.16 18.75 -7.35
N LEU A 39 1.70 19.08 -8.56
CA LEU A 39 2.27 18.55 -9.80
C LEU A 39 3.73 19.02 -10.01
N ALA A 40 4.05 20.27 -9.76
CA ALA A 40 5.41 20.76 -9.90
C ALA A 40 6.37 20.05 -8.95
N VAL A 41 5.98 19.86 -7.69
CA VAL A 41 6.82 19.22 -6.66
C VAL A 41 6.98 17.71 -6.90
N THR A 42 5.92 17.02 -7.39
CA THR A 42 5.98 15.56 -7.60
C THR A 42 6.46 15.19 -9.00
N ALA A 43 6.04 15.90 -10.04
CA ALA A 43 6.41 15.56 -11.41
C ALA A 43 7.90 15.82 -11.70
N TRP A 44 8.46 16.89 -11.15
CA TRP A 44 9.85 17.25 -11.40
C TRP A 44 10.85 16.15 -11.01
N PRO A 45 10.85 15.58 -9.78
CA PRO A 45 11.75 14.49 -9.42
C PRO A 45 11.54 13.22 -10.25
N ILE A 46 10.28 12.91 -10.61
CA ILE A 46 9.95 11.76 -11.44
C ILE A 46 10.54 11.93 -12.85
N LEU A 47 10.31 13.09 -13.46
CA LEU A 47 10.87 13.39 -14.78
C LEU A 47 12.39 13.40 -14.77
N GLN A 48 13.00 13.91 -13.70
CA GLN A 48 14.44 13.89 -13.52
C GLN A 48 14.98 12.45 -13.37
N ALA A 49 14.29 11.58 -12.63
CA ALA A 49 14.65 10.17 -12.53
C ALA A 49 14.55 9.46 -13.90
N ILE A 50 13.47 9.72 -14.66
CA ILE A 50 13.32 9.19 -16.03
C ILE A 50 14.44 9.70 -16.94
N TYR A 51 14.77 10.98 -16.84
CA TYR A 51 15.86 11.55 -17.63
C TYR A 51 17.21 10.93 -17.28
N LEU A 52 17.55 10.86 -15.97
CA LEU A 52 18.82 10.27 -15.50
C LEU A 52 18.93 8.78 -15.83
N SER A 53 17.82 8.05 -15.83
CA SER A 53 17.81 6.63 -16.17
C SER A 53 18.29 6.31 -17.59
N THR A 54 18.25 7.29 -18.50
CA THR A 54 18.72 7.14 -19.89
C THR A 54 20.21 7.40 -20.06
N PHE A 55 20.91 7.76 -18.99
CA PHE A 55 22.35 8.03 -19.02
C PHE A 55 23.12 7.01 -18.19
N SER A 56 24.31 6.61 -18.66
CA SER A 56 25.35 6.10 -17.78
C SER A 56 25.93 7.28 -17.01
N TYR A 57 25.55 7.40 -15.75
CA TYR A 57 25.94 8.52 -14.91
C TYR A 57 26.32 8.05 -13.51
N ARG A 58 27.58 8.28 -13.15
CA ARG A 58 28.12 8.02 -11.83
C ARG A 58 28.54 9.34 -11.21
N LEU A 59 28.12 9.61 -9.98
CA LEU A 59 28.37 10.89 -9.32
C LEU A 59 29.87 11.13 -9.03
N THR A 60 30.67 10.06 -8.93
CA THR A 60 32.14 10.12 -8.74
C THR A 60 32.89 10.53 -10.00
N ASP A 61 32.26 10.41 -11.17
CA ASP A 61 32.83 10.78 -12.46
C ASP A 61 31.79 11.48 -13.34
N PRO A 62 31.48 12.75 -13.04
CA PRO A 62 30.43 13.50 -13.73
C PRO A 62 30.73 13.74 -15.21
N ASP A 63 32.02 13.81 -15.58
CA ASP A 63 32.48 14.11 -16.96
C ASP A 63 32.35 12.90 -17.88
N ALA A 64 32.31 11.67 -17.33
CA ALA A 64 32.10 10.43 -18.09
C ALA A 64 30.62 10.13 -18.38
N ARG A 65 29.75 11.11 -18.19
CA ARG A 65 28.31 10.94 -18.47
C ARG A 65 28.06 10.70 -19.97
N SER A 66 27.44 9.57 -20.28
CA SER A 66 27.10 9.19 -21.66
C SER A 66 25.63 8.78 -21.78
N PHE A 67 25.02 9.10 -22.92
CA PHE A 67 23.65 8.68 -23.22
C PHE A 67 23.64 7.22 -23.64
N VAL A 68 22.89 6.38 -22.91
CA VAL A 68 22.77 4.93 -23.15
C VAL A 68 21.33 4.51 -23.49
N GLY A 69 20.41 5.45 -23.58
CA GLY A 69 19.00 5.17 -23.87
C GLY A 69 18.38 4.18 -22.88
N LEU A 70 17.96 3.02 -23.37
CA LEU A 70 17.37 1.96 -22.55
C LEU A 70 18.39 0.97 -21.98
N GLY A 71 19.70 1.20 -22.16
CA GLY A 71 20.76 0.29 -21.73
C GLY A 71 20.70 -0.04 -20.22
N ASN A 72 20.45 0.95 -19.37
CA ASN A 72 20.30 0.72 -17.92
C ASN A 72 19.13 -0.22 -17.60
N TYR A 73 18.00 -0.11 -18.31
CA TYR A 73 16.85 -0.99 -18.11
C TYR A 73 17.15 -2.43 -18.51
N VAL A 74 17.87 -2.61 -19.64
CA VAL A 74 18.33 -3.94 -20.07
C VAL A 74 19.25 -4.53 -19.02
N THR A 75 20.22 -3.78 -18.51
CA THR A 75 21.13 -4.21 -17.45
C THR A 75 20.36 -4.66 -16.20
N VAL A 76 19.42 -3.86 -15.73
CA VAL A 76 18.61 -4.19 -14.53
C VAL A 76 17.75 -5.43 -14.76
N LEU A 77 17.02 -5.50 -15.87
CA LEU A 77 16.09 -6.61 -16.14
C LEU A 77 16.78 -7.94 -16.48
N THR A 78 18.05 -7.91 -16.88
CA THR A 78 18.87 -9.11 -17.09
C THR A 78 19.65 -9.54 -15.85
N ASP A 79 19.72 -8.68 -14.82
CA ASP A 79 20.37 -9.01 -13.56
C ASP A 79 19.49 -9.89 -12.67
N SER A 80 20.01 -11.01 -12.21
CA SER A 80 19.34 -11.91 -11.28
C SER A 80 19.04 -11.25 -9.92
N LEU A 81 19.81 -10.25 -9.53
CA LEU A 81 19.62 -9.48 -8.31
C LEU A 81 18.26 -8.76 -8.31
N TRP A 82 17.89 -8.13 -9.41
CA TRP A 82 16.59 -7.48 -9.58
C TRP A 82 15.43 -8.44 -9.33
N TRP A 83 15.46 -9.60 -9.95
CA TRP A 83 14.37 -10.57 -9.84
C TRP A 83 14.26 -11.20 -8.44
N ARG A 84 15.40 -11.42 -7.80
CA ARG A 84 15.43 -11.88 -6.40
C ARG A 84 14.78 -10.85 -5.48
N ASP A 85 15.19 -9.58 -5.55
CA ASP A 85 14.72 -8.52 -4.68
C ASP A 85 13.26 -8.14 -4.99
N PHE A 86 12.85 -8.25 -6.26
CA PHE A 86 11.46 -8.18 -6.67
C PHE A 86 10.63 -9.30 -6.00
N GLY A 87 11.12 -10.54 -6.06
CA GLY A 87 10.47 -11.68 -5.42
C GLY A 87 10.33 -11.52 -3.91
N VAL A 88 11.39 -11.06 -3.23
CA VAL A 88 11.37 -10.76 -1.78
C VAL A 88 10.36 -9.66 -1.47
N THR A 89 10.34 -8.58 -2.25
CA THR A 89 9.39 -7.47 -2.08
C THR A 89 7.95 -7.95 -2.23
N VAL A 90 7.65 -8.74 -3.27
CA VAL A 90 6.31 -9.32 -3.49
C VAL A 90 5.92 -10.26 -2.34
N LEU A 91 6.82 -11.16 -1.94
CA LEU A 91 6.57 -12.11 -0.85
C LEU A 91 6.27 -11.38 0.46
N LEU A 92 7.08 -10.39 0.82
CA LEU A 92 6.89 -9.57 2.01
C LEU A 92 5.54 -8.83 1.95
N THR A 93 5.25 -8.19 0.82
CA THR A 93 3.98 -7.48 0.60
C THR A 93 2.77 -8.41 0.78
N VAL A 94 2.79 -9.57 0.13
CA VAL A 94 1.66 -10.52 0.19
C VAL A 94 1.46 -11.04 1.61
N VAL A 95 2.54 -11.49 2.27
CA VAL A 95 2.46 -12.05 3.62
C VAL A 95 1.96 -11.00 4.62
N THR A 96 2.54 -9.80 4.61
CA THR A 96 2.14 -8.75 5.57
C THR A 96 0.70 -8.30 5.32
N VAL A 97 0.32 -7.98 4.07
CA VAL A 97 -1.03 -7.49 3.75
C VAL A 97 -2.11 -8.51 4.09
N VAL A 98 -1.89 -9.81 3.81
CA VAL A 98 -2.86 -10.87 4.13
C VAL A 98 -3.06 -11.00 5.64
N VAL A 99 -1.97 -11.05 6.41
CA VAL A 99 -2.04 -11.19 7.87
C VAL A 99 -2.65 -9.93 8.50
N GLU A 100 -2.23 -8.76 8.06
CA GLU A 100 -2.77 -7.48 8.52
C GLU A 100 -4.25 -7.30 8.21
N LEU A 101 -4.72 -7.79 7.05
CA LEU A 101 -6.13 -7.75 6.70
C LEU A 101 -6.97 -8.57 7.70
N VAL A 102 -6.49 -9.76 8.06
CA VAL A 102 -7.18 -10.64 9.02
C VAL A 102 -7.18 -10.02 10.42
N ILE A 103 -6.01 -9.64 10.94
CA ILE A 103 -5.88 -9.05 12.28
C ILE A 103 -6.59 -7.69 12.34
N GLY A 104 -6.41 -6.86 11.33
CA GLY A 104 -7.05 -5.54 11.20
C GLY A 104 -8.58 -5.64 11.15
N PHE A 105 -9.12 -6.67 10.48
CA PHE A 105 -10.56 -6.93 10.49
C PHE A 105 -11.07 -7.32 11.88
N VAL A 106 -10.34 -8.16 12.61
CA VAL A 106 -10.65 -8.49 14.01
C VAL A 106 -10.64 -7.22 14.88
N PHE A 107 -9.60 -6.40 14.77
CA PHE A 107 -9.50 -5.14 15.51
C PHE A 107 -10.62 -4.16 15.13
N ALA A 108 -11.00 -4.07 13.87
CA ALA A 108 -12.12 -3.26 13.42
C ALA A 108 -13.44 -3.72 14.05
N MET A 109 -13.69 -5.03 14.07
CA MET A 109 -14.89 -5.59 14.73
C MET A 109 -14.91 -5.32 16.23
N VAL A 110 -13.77 -5.45 16.92
CA VAL A 110 -13.63 -5.13 18.33
C VAL A 110 -13.95 -3.65 18.55
N MET A 111 -13.30 -2.74 17.82
CA MET A 111 -13.52 -1.29 17.92
C MET A 111 -14.97 -0.87 17.59
N HIS A 112 -15.64 -1.60 16.70
CA HIS A 112 -17.03 -1.32 16.32
C HIS A 112 -18.01 -1.69 17.43
N ARG A 113 -17.81 -2.83 18.10
CA ARG A 113 -18.74 -3.38 19.09
C ARG A 113 -18.58 -2.83 20.50
N ILE A 114 -17.40 -2.32 20.85
CA ILE A 114 -17.13 -1.87 22.23
C ILE A 114 -17.91 -0.59 22.55
N ILE A 115 -18.63 -0.61 23.67
CA ILE A 115 -19.40 0.52 24.20
C ILE A 115 -18.61 1.22 25.32
N PHE A 116 -18.09 0.45 26.30
CA PHE A 116 -17.32 0.98 27.42
C PHE A 116 -15.82 1.02 27.13
N GLY A 117 -15.13 2.09 27.52
CA GLY A 117 -13.69 2.24 27.29
C GLY A 117 -13.28 2.41 25.82
N ARG A 118 -14.24 2.75 24.95
CA ARG A 118 -14.02 2.90 23.49
C ARG A 118 -12.80 3.75 23.14
N GLY A 119 -12.59 4.86 23.87
CA GLY A 119 -11.43 5.73 23.65
C GLY A 119 -10.11 5.03 23.96
N VAL A 120 -10.01 4.41 25.14
CA VAL A 120 -8.77 3.73 25.57
C VAL A 120 -8.41 2.60 24.61
N ILE A 121 -9.35 1.75 24.25
CA ILE A 121 -9.09 0.59 23.38
C ILE A 121 -8.69 1.05 21.97
N ARG A 122 -9.37 2.05 21.41
CA ARG A 122 -9.00 2.60 20.10
C ARG A 122 -7.60 3.21 20.14
N THR A 123 -7.29 3.99 21.19
CA THR A 123 -5.95 4.57 21.34
C THR A 123 -4.90 3.48 21.49
N SER A 124 -5.13 2.46 22.32
CA SER A 124 -4.17 1.37 22.50
C SER A 124 -3.87 0.60 21.19
N ILE A 125 -4.91 0.35 20.39
CA ILE A 125 -4.73 -0.28 19.07
C ILE A 125 -3.92 0.63 18.13
N LEU A 126 -4.07 1.95 18.22
CA LEU A 126 -3.45 2.90 17.31
C LEU A 126 -2.01 3.31 17.71
N VAL A 127 -1.60 3.07 18.95
CA VAL A 127 -0.26 3.44 19.45
C VAL A 127 0.88 2.95 18.54
N PRO A 128 0.91 1.68 18.07
CA PRO A 128 2.00 1.20 17.22
C PRO A 128 2.17 2.02 15.93
N TYR A 129 1.08 2.44 15.34
CA TYR A 129 1.10 3.23 14.08
C TYR A 129 1.71 4.62 14.28
N GLY A 130 1.54 5.21 15.47
CA GLY A 130 2.10 6.53 15.79
C GLY A 130 3.60 6.55 16.04
N ILE A 131 4.25 5.39 16.20
CA ILE A 131 5.70 5.31 16.46
C ILE A 131 6.46 5.52 15.14
N ILE A 132 7.56 6.26 15.20
CA ILE A 132 8.46 6.45 14.05
C ILE A 132 9.01 5.10 13.59
N THR A 133 8.94 4.79 12.28
CA THR A 133 9.27 3.46 11.74
C THR A 133 10.68 3.02 12.09
N VAL A 134 11.67 3.89 11.92
CA VAL A 134 13.08 3.58 12.23
C VAL A 134 13.27 3.25 13.72
N VAL A 135 12.61 3.98 14.63
CA VAL A 135 12.67 3.70 16.08
C VAL A 135 12.05 2.35 16.40
N SER A 136 10.89 2.06 15.80
CA SER A 136 10.24 0.75 15.92
C SER A 136 11.17 -0.36 15.42
N ALA A 137 11.78 -0.18 14.24
CA ALA A 137 12.68 -1.16 13.66
C ALA A 137 13.89 -1.47 14.56
N TYR A 138 14.51 -0.45 15.15
CA TYR A 138 15.59 -0.65 16.14
C TYR A 138 15.10 -1.38 17.40
N ALA A 139 13.91 -1.06 17.91
CA ALA A 139 13.36 -1.76 19.08
C ALA A 139 13.14 -3.25 18.79
N TRP A 140 12.61 -3.59 17.61
CA TRP A 140 12.44 -4.97 17.18
C TRP A 140 13.78 -5.67 16.93
N GLN A 141 14.75 -5.00 16.27
CA GLN A 141 16.09 -5.51 16.08
C GLN A 141 16.75 -5.84 17.42
N TYR A 142 16.68 -4.91 18.38
CA TYR A 142 17.21 -5.12 19.72
C TYR A 142 16.53 -6.30 20.44
N ALA A 143 15.20 -6.38 20.41
CA ALA A 143 14.44 -7.43 21.07
C ALA A 143 14.82 -8.84 20.59
N PHE A 144 15.14 -8.99 19.28
CA PHE A 144 15.50 -10.26 18.63
C PHE A 144 17.01 -10.45 18.44
N SER A 145 17.84 -9.52 18.94
CA SER A 145 19.30 -9.65 18.87
C SER A 145 19.78 -10.86 19.69
N LEU A 146 20.77 -11.57 19.16
CA LEU A 146 21.36 -12.74 19.82
C LEU A 146 21.99 -12.36 21.16
N ASP A 147 22.79 -11.30 21.18
CA ASP A 147 23.62 -10.94 22.34
C ASP A 147 22.87 -10.15 23.42
N SER A 148 21.95 -9.27 23.02
CA SER A 148 21.31 -8.29 23.91
C SER A 148 19.79 -8.40 23.96
N GLY A 149 19.21 -9.26 23.10
CA GLY A 149 17.75 -9.41 22.99
C GLY A 149 17.15 -10.25 24.11
N PHE A 150 15.89 -9.98 24.43
CA PHE A 150 15.16 -10.70 25.47
C PHE A 150 14.26 -11.82 24.96
N VAL A 151 14.04 -11.90 23.63
CA VAL A 151 13.10 -12.88 23.03
C VAL A 151 13.58 -14.31 23.26
N ASN A 152 14.88 -14.58 23.07
CA ASN A 152 15.44 -15.91 23.30
C ASN A 152 15.24 -16.36 24.74
N SER A 153 15.50 -15.49 25.73
CA SER A 153 15.35 -15.82 27.15
C SER A 153 13.88 -16.01 27.57
N TRP A 154 12.94 -15.22 27.02
CA TRP A 154 11.52 -15.31 27.37
C TRP A 154 10.84 -16.55 26.83
N PHE A 155 11.23 -16.99 25.63
CA PHE A 155 10.60 -18.13 24.95
C PHE A 155 11.45 -19.42 25.03
N GLY A 156 12.61 -19.38 25.71
CA GLY A 156 13.44 -20.55 25.88
C GLY A 156 14.17 -21.03 24.62
N PHE A 157 14.36 -20.13 23.66
CA PHE A 157 15.19 -20.41 22.49
C PHE A 157 16.65 -20.28 22.89
N ALA A 158 17.39 -21.41 22.94
CA ALA A 158 18.80 -21.39 23.24
C ALA A 158 19.57 -20.79 22.06
N ASP A 159 20.14 -19.59 22.25
CA ASP A 159 21.06 -18.91 21.31
C ASP A 159 20.64 -18.93 19.83
N PHE A 160 19.34 -18.79 19.59
CA PHE A 160 18.84 -18.76 18.21
C PHE A 160 19.12 -17.41 17.56
N ASP A 161 19.89 -17.42 16.48
CA ASP A 161 20.18 -16.22 15.69
C ASP A 161 19.04 -15.92 14.72
N TRP A 162 18.17 -15.00 15.12
CA TRP A 162 17.04 -14.57 14.32
C TRP A 162 17.44 -13.84 13.02
N PHE A 163 18.60 -13.25 13.00
CA PHE A 163 19.14 -12.53 11.84
C PHE A 163 20.21 -13.31 11.08
N GLY A 164 20.45 -14.56 11.41
CA GLY A 164 21.45 -15.42 10.77
C GLY A 164 20.98 -16.10 9.47
N GLY A 165 19.68 -16.07 9.16
CA GLY A 165 19.12 -16.72 7.97
C GLY A 165 18.00 -15.93 7.32
N PHE A 166 17.65 -16.31 6.06
CA PHE A 166 16.58 -15.64 5.30
C PHE A 166 15.22 -15.72 6.02
N TRP A 167 14.75 -16.92 6.35
CA TRP A 167 13.40 -17.11 6.89
C TRP A 167 13.20 -16.54 8.28
N SER A 168 14.21 -16.64 9.15
CA SER A 168 14.16 -16.06 10.49
C SER A 168 14.16 -14.53 10.43
N SER A 169 15.05 -13.93 9.63
CA SER A 169 15.08 -12.49 9.39
C SER A 169 13.77 -11.98 8.75
N PHE A 170 13.29 -12.69 7.74
CA PHE A 170 12.02 -12.37 7.07
C PHE A 170 10.84 -12.40 8.03
N PHE A 171 10.78 -13.39 8.91
CA PHE A 171 9.75 -13.50 9.94
C PHE A 171 9.74 -12.29 10.88
N VAL A 172 10.92 -11.88 11.39
CA VAL A 172 11.01 -10.72 12.30
C VAL A 172 10.63 -9.43 11.59
N ILE A 173 11.07 -9.23 10.34
CA ILE A 173 10.70 -8.08 9.51
C ILE A 173 9.16 -8.04 9.32
N CYS A 174 8.56 -9.17 8.92
CA CYS A 174 7.10 -9.26 8.76
C CYS A 174 6.37 -8.98 10.07
N LEU A 175 6.83 -9.53 11.19
CA LEU A 175 6.20 -9.36 12.50
C LEU A 175 6.20 -7.90 12.95
N SER A 176 7.33 -7.21 12.80
CA SER A 176 7.46 -5.78 13.05
C SER A 176 6.53 -4.94 12.17
N GLU A 177 6.49 -5.24 10.88
CA GLU A 177 5.66 -4.53 9.91
C GLU A 177 4.17 -4.72 10.22
N ILE A 178 3.73 -5.97 10.43
CA ILE A 178 2.36 -6.31 10.79
C ILE A 178 1.94 -5.59 12.07
N TRP A 179 2.76 -5.66 13.13
CA TRP A 179 2.47 -4.99 14.39
C TRP A 179 2.26 -3.48 14.23
N LYS A 180 3.13 -2.85 13.43
CA LYS A 180 3.12 -1.39 13.24
C LYS A 180 1.94 -0.92 12.38
N THR A 181 1.59 -1.63 11.34
CA THR A 181 0.70 -1.13 10.27
C THR A 181 -0.70 -1.71 10.30
N THR A 182 -0.95 -2.81 11.01
CA THR A 182 -2.30 -3.36 11.25
C THR A 182 -3.31 -2.30 11.75
N PRO A 183 -2.93 -1.35 12.64
CA PRO A 183 -3.85 -0.29 13.06
C PRO A 183 -4.42 0.54 11.91
N PHE A 184 -3.63 0.84 10.90
CA PHE A 184 -4.06 1.60 9.73
C PHE A 184 -5.16 0.85 8.94
N ILE A 185 -4.92 -0.43 8.64
CA ILE A 185 -5.94 -1.28 8.01
C ILE A 185 -7.20 -1.37 8.88
N SER A 186 -7.03 -1.53 10.19
CA SER A 186 -8.16 -1.64 11.11
C SER A 186 -9.06 -0.39 11.12
N LEU A 187 -8.50 0.81 10.95
CA LEU A 187 -9.26 2.04 10.81
C LEU A 187 -10.05 2.12 9.51
N LEU A 188 -9.43 1.74 8.40
CA LEU A 188 -10.11 1.71 7.10
C LEU A 188 -11.26 0.70 7.10
N LEU A 189 -11.04 -0.48 7.68
CA LEU A 189 -12.08 -1.50 7.82
C LEU A 189 -13.17 -1.08 8.81
N LEU A 190 -12.83 -0.37 9.88
CA LEU A 190 -13.80 0.20 10.82
C LEU A 190 -14.72 1.23 10.13
N ALA A 191 -14.15 2.09 9.28
CA ALA A 191 -14.94 3.02 8.49
C ALA A 191 -15.89 2.29 7.51
N GLY A 192 -15.43 1.17 6.94
CA GLY A 192 -16.28 0.30 6.12
C GLY A 192 -17.38 -0.39 6.93
N LEU A 193 -17.08 -0.89 8.12
CA LEU A 193 -18.07 -1.50 9.02
C LEU A 193 -19.18 -0.51 9.41
N ALA A 194 -18.84 0.74 9.64
CA ALA A 194 -19.80 1.78 10.00
C ALA A 194 -20.80 2.12 8.86
N GLN A 195 -20.52 1.70 7.64
CA GLN A 195 -21.42 1.89 6.49
C GLN A 195 -22.39 0.73 6.27
N VAL A 196 -22.21 -0.40 6.96
CA VAL A 196 -23.11 -1.57 6.85
C VAL A 196 -24.41 -1.25 7.57
N PRO A 197 -25.61 -1.26 6.90
CA PRO A 197 -26.88 -0.95 7.53
C PRO A 197 -27.20 -1.93 8.65
N GLU A 198 -27.59 -1.40 9.82
CA GLU A 198 -27.96 -2.23 10.98
C GLU A 198 -29.21 -3.07 10.70
N ASP A 199 -30.17 -2.53 9.95
CA ASP A 199 -31.40 -3.22 9.55
C ASP A 199 -31.13 -4.55 8.83
N MET A 200 -30.08 -4.61 7.98
CA MET A 200 -29.68 -5.85 7.30
C MET A 200 -29.14 -6.90 8.30
N GLN A 201 -28.44 -6.44 9.34
CA GLN A 201 -27.93 -7.30 10.40
C GLN A 201 -29.05 -7.86 11.28
N GLU A 202 -30.04 -7.01 11.57
CA GLU A 202 -31.21 -7.38 12.38
C GLU A 202 -32.12 -8.34 11.59
N ALA A 203 -32.43 -8.06 10.32
CA ALA A 203 -33.21 -8.95 9.47
C ALA A 203 -32.59 -10.34 9.39
N ALA A 204 -31.27 -10.41 9.12
CA ALA A 204 -30.57 -11.70 9.07
C ALA A 204 -30.57 -12.42 10.43
N LYS A 205 -30.61 -11.69 11.55
CA LYS A 205 -30.74 -12.27 12.88
C LYS A 205 -32.13 -12.83 13.13
N VAL A 206 -33.18 -12.13 12.67
CA VAL A 206 -34.58 -12.61 12.74
C VAL A 206 -34.77 -13.86 11.89
N ASP A 207 -34.12 -13.94 10.73
CA ASP A 207 -34.09 -15.11 9.86
C ASP A 207 -33.28 -16.30 10.42
N GLY A 208 -32.75 -16.18 11.65
CA GLY A 208 -32.01 -17.24 12.34
C GLY A 208 -30.55 -17.40 11.90
N ALA A 209 -29.98 -16.45 11.15
CA ALA A 209 -28.59 -16.53 10.72
C ALA A 209 -27.62 -16.42 11.90
N THR A 210 -26.66 -17.35 11.99
CA THR A 210 -25.58 -17.33 12.97
C THR A 210 -24.66 -16.13 12.77
N ALA A 211 -23.86 -15.76 13.77
CA ALA A 211 -22.89 -14.65 13.68
C ALA A 211 -21.90 -14.87 12.50
N TRP A 212 -21.47 -16.11 12.26
CA TRP A 212 -20.58 -16.47 11.16
C TRP A 212 -21.26 -16.32 9.79
N GLN A 213 -22.52 -16.74 9.68
CA GLN A 213 -23.31 -16.56 8.45
C GLN A 213 -23.54 -15.07 8.15
N ARG A 214 -23.85 -14.27 9.15
CA ARG A 214 -24.00 -12.80 9.00
C ARG A 214 -22.68 -12.14 8.57
N LEU A 215 -21.55 -12.58 9.14
CA LEU A 215 -20.25 -12.08 8.75
C LEU A 215 -20.00 -12.29 7.25
N TRP A 216 -20.13 -13.52 6.77
CA TRP A 216 -19.79 -13.87 5.38
C TRP A 216 -20.86 -13.49 4.35
N LYS A 217 -22.14 -13.50 4.72
CA LYS A 217 -23.24 -13.24 3.77
C LYS A 217 -23.78 -11.81 3.80
N VAL A 218 -23.53 -11.07 4.89
CA VAL A 218 -24.01 -9.68 5.05
C VAL A 218 -22.85 -8.71 5.20
N THR A 219 -21.98 -8.88 6.23
CA THR A 219 -20.97 -7.88 6.56
C THR A 219 -19.91 -7.77 5.46
N ILE A 220 -19.20 -8.84 5.13
CA ILE A 220 -18.10 -8.82 4.15
C ILE A 220 -18.56 -8.37 2.76
N PRO A 221 -19.70 -8.86 2.19
CA PRO A 221 -20.17 -8.38 0.90
C PRO A 221 -20.48 -6.87 0.87
N ASN A 222 -21.10 -6.33 1.94
CA ASN A 222 -21.39 -4.89 2.03
C ASN A 222 -20.12 -4.06 2.25
N MET A 223 -19.06 -4.63 2.81
CA MET A 223 -17.76 -3.98 3.01
C MET A 223 -16.80 -4.14 1.84
N LYS A 224 -17.18 -4.86 0.77
CA LYS A 224 -16.26 -5.21 -0.33
C LYS A 224 -15.48 -3.99 -0.85
N GLY A 225 -16.14 -2.86 -1.05
CA GLY A 225 -15.48 -1.62 -1.49
C GLY A 225 -14.43 -1.12 -0.49
N ALA A 226 -14.77 -1.08 0.80
CA ALA A 226 -13.84 -0.65 1.84
C ALA A 226 -12.65 -1.61 2.01
N ILE A 227 -12.88 -2.92 1.92
CA ILE A 227 -11.82 -3.95 1.96
C ILE A 227 -10.88 -3.75 0.77
N LEU A 228 -11.41 -3.57 -0.44
CA LEU A 228 -10.59 -3.35 -1.64
C LEU A 228 -9.73 -2.09 -1.54
N VAL A 229 -10.29 -1.01 -1.04
CA VAL A 229 -9.55 0.25 -0.81
C VAL A 229 -8.45 0.03 0.23
N ALA A 230 -8.75 -0.63 1.35
CA ALA A 230 -7.77 -0.93 2.40
C ALA A 230 -6.61 -1.79 1.87
N VAL A 231 -6.93 -2.87 1.14
CA VAL A 231 -5.93 -3.76 0.54
C VAL A 231 -5.10 -3.02 -0.51
N LEU A 232 -5.71 -2.20 -1.37
CA LEU A 232 -4.99 -1.40 -2.35
C LEU A 232 -3.97 -0.47 -1.70
N PHE A 233 -4.42 0.38 -0.76
CA PHE A 233 -3.53 1.32 -0.08
C PHE A 233 -2.39 0.59 0.63
N ARG A 234 -2.70 -0.50 1.33
CA ARG A 234 -1.68 -1.24 2.06
C ARG A 234 -0.70 -1.96 1.13
N THR A 235 -1.17 -2.53 0.01
CA THR A 235 -0.29 -3.15 -0.99
C THR A 235 0.68 -2.14 -1.58
N LEU A 236 0.20 -0.93 -1.95
CA LEU A 236 1.05 0.12 -2.48
C LEU A 236 2.08 0.63 -1.46
N ASP A 237 1.73 0.64 -0.18
CA ASP A 237 2.63 1.03 0.91
C ASP A 237 3.66 -0.07 1.20
N ALA A 238 3.23 -1.32 1.39
CA ALA A 238 4.10 -2.47 1.66
C ALA A 238 5.10 -2.74 0.54
N PHE A 239 4.72 -2.50 -0.72
CA PHE A 239 5.62 -2.72 -1.87
C PHE A 239 6.82 -1.76 -1.88
N ARG A 240 6.77 -0.69 -1.11
CA ARG A 240 7.85 0.29 -0.97
C ARG A 240 8.55 0.24 0.39
N ILE A 241 8.41 -0.88 1.11
CA ILE A 241 9.06 -1.07 2.40
C ILE A 241 10.58 -0.84 2.30
N PHE A 242 11.10 -0.05 3.22
CA PHE A 242 12.52 0.30 3.29
C PHE A 242 13.05 0.21 4.72
N ASP A 243 12.48 1.00 5.65
CA ASP A 243 13.04 1.25 6.98
C ASP A 243 13.31 -0.02 7.78
N ASN A 244 12.33 -0.94 7.86
CA ASN A 244 12.44 -2.17 8.63
C ASN A 244 13.55 -3.07 8.09
N VAL A 245 13.64 -3.22 6.76
CA VAL A 245 14.67 -4.04 6.12
C VAL A 245 16.04 -3.39 6.26
N PHE A 246 16.11 -2.08 6.05
CA PHE A 246 17.37 -1.33 6.17
C PHE A 246 17.96 -1.42 7.57
N VAL A 247 17.13 -1.19 8.60
CA VAL A 247 17.59 -1.19 10.00
C VAL A 247 17.92 -2.58 10.49
N MET A 248 17.02 -3.56 10.26
CA MET A 248 17.16 -4.89 10.87
C MET A 248 18.26 -5.74 10.24
N THR A 249 18.35 -5.75 8.93
CA THR A 249 19.26 -6.64 8.20
C THR A 249 20.21 -5.94 7.24
N GLY A 250 19.87 -4.68 6.84
CA GLY A 250 20.57 -4.02 5.74
C GLY A 250 20.51 -4.80 4.42
N GLY A 251 19.51 -5.70 4.27
CA GLY A 251 19.39 -6.61 3.12
C GLY A 251 20.25 -7.86 3.18
N ALA A 252 20.91 -8.14 4.33
CA ALA A 252 21.67 -9.38 4.52
C ALA A 252 20.77 -10.61 4.40
N ASN A 253 21.39 -11.77 4.20
CA ASN A 253 20.72 -13.06 4.08
C ASN A 253 19.64 -13.14 2.97
N GLY A 254 19.76 -12.27 1.94
CA GLY A 254 18.80 -12.23 0.83
C GLY A 254 17.48 -11.53 1.13
N THR A 255 17.39 -10.77 2.22
CA THR A 255 16.18 -9.99 2.60
C THR A 255 16.10 -8.64 1.91
N GLU A 256 17.00 -8.34 0.97
CA GLU A 256 16.99 -7.08 0.22
C GLU A 256 15.68 -6.88 -0.54
N THR A 257 15.13 -5.67 -0.45
CA THR A 257 13.91 -5.25 -1.16
C THR A 257 14.27 -4.28 -2.28
N LEU A 258 13.35 -4.07 -3.22
CA LEU A 258 13.56 -3.12 -4.33
C LEU A 258 13.88 -1.71 -3.84
N SER A 259 13.24 -1.23 -2.77
CA SER A 259 13.52 0.09 -2.20
C SER A 259 14.94 0.17 -1.65
N LEU A 260 15.41 -0.90 -1.02
CA LEU A 260 16.78 -0.98 -0.51
C LEU A 260 17.81 -1.09 -1.65
N LEU A 261 17.48 -1.83 -2.71
CA LEU A 261 18.31 -1.91 -3.92
C LEU A 261 18.49 -0.52 -4.56
N VAL A 262 17.41 0.28 -4.68
CA VAL A 262 17.48 1.68 -5.14
C VAL A 262 18.44 2.48 -4.28
N TYR A 263 18.26 2.43 -2.96
CA TYR A 263 19.11 3.15 -2.00
C TYR A 263 20.58 2.75 -2.15
N ARG A 264 20.87 1.46 -2.20
CA ARG A 264 22.23 0.93 -2.36
C ARG A 264 22.90 1.40 -3.65
N GLN A 265 22.13 1.44 -4.74
CA GLN A 265 22.65 1.84 -6.03
C GLN A 265 22.94 3.34 -6.11
N ILE A 266 22.00 4.17 -5.59
CA ILE A 266 22.14 5.64 -5.63
C ILE A 266 23.13 6.14 -4.59
N ILE A 267 23.02 5.67 -3.33
CA ILE A 267 23.76 6.23 -2.21
C ILE A 267 25.11 5.53 -2.01
N ASN A 268 25.13 4.19 -1.99
CA ASN A 268 26.37 3.46 -1.67
C ASN A 268 27.29 3.31 -2.89
N ARG A 269 26.70 3.03 -4.08
CA ARG A 269 27.48 2.87 -5.32
C ARG A 269 27.61 4.15 -6.13
N VAL A 270 26.83 5.18 -5.76
CA VAL A 270 26.77 6.50 -6.43
C VAL A 270 26.50 6.41 -7.93
N GLU A 271 25.82 5.35 -8.37
CA GLU A 271 25.42 5.10 -9.75
C GLU A 271 24.02 5.68 -10.03
N MET A 272 23.98 6.98 -10.32
CA MET A 272 22.73 7.73 -10.48
C MET A 272 21.90 7.22 -11.66
N GLY A 273 22.53 6.87 -12.78
CA GLY A 273 21.84 6.39 -13.98
C GLY A 273 21.13 5.05 -13.73
N LEU A 274 21.86 4.07 -13.22
CA LEU A 274 21.31 2.73 -12.94
C LEU A 274 20.30 2.76 -11.79
N GLY A 275 20.59 3.50 -10.72
CA GLY A 275 19.68 3.66 -9.59
C GLY A 275 18.38 4.36 -9.98
N SER A 276 18.45 5.34 -10.89
CA SER A 276 17.26 5.98 -11.47
C SER A 276 16.43 5.01 -12.31
N ALA A 277 17.07 4.12 -13.10
CA ALA A 277 16.36 3.11 -13.87
C ALA A 277 15.61 2.12 -12.96
N ILE A 278 16.24 1.67 -11.86
CA ILE A 278 15.60 0.82 -10.84
C ILE A 278 14.42 1.55 -10.19
N SER A 279 14.59 2.83 -9.87
CA SER A 279 13.50 3.66 -9.28
C SER A 279 12.30 3.77 -10.22
N VAL A 280 12.55 3.98 -11.53
CA VAL A 280 11.48 4.04 -12.53
C VAL A 280 10.78 2.68 -12.67
N LEU A 281 11.52 1.57 -12.69
CA LEU A 281 10.93 0.23 -12.73
C LEU A 281 10.08 -0.08 -11.48
N LEU A 282 10.57 0.31 -10.30
CA LEU A 282 9.79 0.19 -9.06
C LEU A 282 8.50 1.03 -9.14
N PHE A 283 8.59 2.26 -9.60
CA PHE A 283 7.43 3.13 -9.79
C PHE A 283 6.42 2.53 -10.78
N LEU A 284 6.89 2.01 -11.92
CA LEU A 284 6.04 1.33 -12.90
C LEU A 284 5.39 0.07 -12.32
N SER A 285 6.10 -0.69 -11.47
CA SER A 285 5.55 -1.86 -10.78
C SER A 285 4.40 -1.46 -9.85
N VAL A 286 4.56 -0.38 -9.07
CA VAL A 286 3.51 0.18 -8.21
C VAL A 286 2.31 0.66 -9.03
N LEU A 287 2.54 1.35 -10.16
CA LEU A 287 1.46 1.76 -11.07
C LEU A 287 0.72 0.56 -11.67
N LEU A 288 1.45 -0.49 -12.06
CA LEU A 288 0.86 -1.73 -12.59
C LEU A 288 -0.03 -2.41 -11.54
N ILE A 289 0.43 -2.48 -10.29
CA ILE A 289 -0.36 -3.00 -9.17
C ILE A 289 -1.63 -2.17 -9.01
N ALA A 290 -1.52 -0.85 -8.93
CA ALA A 290 -2.66 0.05 -8.77
C ALA A 290 -3.68 -0.11 -9.92
N PHE A 291 -3.20 -0.12 -11.16
CA PHE A 291 -4.02 -0.30 -12.35
C PHE A 291 -4.70 -1.68 -12.37
N SER A 292 -3.97 -2.74 -12.00
CA SER A 292 -4.50 -4.11 -11.94
C SER A 292 -5.62 -4.23 -10.91
N PHE A 293 -5.47 -3.59 -9.74
CA PHE A 293 -6.52 -3.54 -8.73
C PHE A 293 -7.78 -2.82 -9.25
N VAL A 294 -7.61 -1.63 -9.85
CA VAL A 294 -8.74 -0.87 -10.39
C VAL A 294 -9.47 -1.65 -11.49
N LYS A 295 -8.73 -2.31 -12.39
CA LYS A 295 -9.28 -3.08 -13.50
C LYS A 295 -9.94 -4.38 -13.05
N LEU A 296 -9.26 -5.15 -12.17
CA LEU A 296 -9.69 -6.49 -11.74
C LEU A 296 -10.96 -6.42 -10.88
N PHE A 297 -11.00 -5.45 -10.00
CA PHE A 297 -12.10 -5.35 -9.04
C PHE A 297 -13.24 -4.46 -9.50
N ARG A 298 -13.13 -3.83 -10.71
CA ARG A 298 -14.16 -2.94 -11.26
C ARG A 298 -14.90 -2.26 -10.11
N VAL A 299 -14.19 -1.43 -9.37
CA VAL A 299 -14.84 -0.61 -8.34
C VAL A 299 -15.81 0.25 -9.11
N ASP A 300 -17.05 -0.17 -9.17
CA ASP A 300 -18.16 0.63 -9.71
C ASP A 300 -18.32 1.82 -8.77
N LEU A 301 -17.49 2.83 -8.99
CA LEU A 301 -17.61 4.13 -8.33
C LEU A 301 -18.97 4.78 -8.65
N ALA A 302 -19.65 4.31 -9.70
CA ALA A 302 -21.00 4.66 -10.02
C ALA A 302 -22.01 4.15 -8.98
N THR A 303 -21.81 2.95 -8.45
CA THR A 303 -22.69 2.37 -7.41
C THR A 303 -22.56 3.10 -6.07
N ALA A 304 -21.39 3.68 -5.79
CA ALA A 304 -21.16 4.48 -4.59
C ALA A 304 -21.86 5.87 -4.64
N ARG A 305 -22.31 6.31 -5.81
CA ARG A 305 -23.03 7.59 -5.99
C ARG A 305 -24.55 7.49 -5.85
N GLY A 306 -25.11 6.28 -5.63
CA GLY A 306 -26.55 6.13 -5.44
C GLY A 306 -27.37 6.47 -6.68
N GLU A 307 -26.78 6.54 -7.86
CA GLU A 307 -27.51 6.71 -9.13
C GLU A 307 -28.03 5.34 -9.59
N ARG A 308 -29.28 5.06 -9.20
CA ARG A 308 -30.13 4.09 -9.88
C ARG A 308 -31.04 4.82 -10.85
#